data_30ed05e92b23c65bd31cafb66c031bd5
#
_entry.id   30ed05e92b23c65bd31cafb66c031bd5
#
_cell.length_a   1.000
_cell.length_b   1.000
_cell.length_c   1.000
_cell.angle_alpha   90.00
_cell.angle_beta   90.00
_cell.angle_gamma   90.00
#
_symmetry.space_group_name_H-M   'P 1'
#
loop_
_entity.id
_entity.type
_entity.pdbx_description
1 polymer ?
#
loop_
_entity_poly.entity_id
_entity_poly.type
_entity_poly.pdbx_seq_one_letter_code
_entity_poly.pdbx_strand_id
1 'polypeptide(L)'
;MPNGLFPSMSYVSELAGKKCLVIGAGVTGQAVDKALKKFGAISHLFDEKTNLELKVIDQIPKEIDFAVVSPGWRADHPVILNLKNLGIEIIGEVDFAWKIKEVIAPSQKWVALTGTNGKTTTIKMVESIFKSAKINGAACGNVGQTVIESVMQEPALDYLALELSSFQIHWSELPKYESVALLNWSWGCCGFAIAG
;
A
#
# COMPACT_ATOMS: atom_id res chain seq x y z
N MET A 1 -0.49 -25.76 11.87
CA MET A 1 0.19 -24.46 11.82
C MET A 1 0.17 -24.01 10.37
N PRO A 2 -0.48 -22.89 10.00
CA PRO A 2 -0.45 -22.43 8.62
C PRO A 2 0.93 -21.80 8.33
N ASN A 3 1.54 -22.30 7.26
CA ASN A 3 2.85 -21.92 6.79
C ASN A 3 2.88 -20.46 6.27
N GLY A 4 3.92 -19.71 6.68
CA GLY A 4 4.51 -18.70 5.84
C GLY A 4 3.91 -17.30 5.88
N LEU A 5 3.88 -16.65 7.05
CA LEU A 5 3.49 -15.22 7.18
C LEU A 5 4.67 -14.23 6.97
N PHE A 6 5.81 -14.71 6.51
CA PHE A 6 6.94 -13.83 6.19
C PHE A 6 7.26 -13.94 4.70
N PRO A 7 7.33 -12.82 3.96
CA PRO A 7 7.88 -12.86 2.62
C PRO A 7 9.30 -13.42 2.73
N SER A 8 9.57 -14.48 1.98
CA SER A 8 10.93 -15.01 1.88
C SER A 8 11.82 -13.92 1.27
N MET A 9 13.12 -13.94 1.53
CA MET A 9 14.09 -13.05 0.86
C MET A 9 14.00 -13.14 -0.68
N SER A 10 13.26 -14.10 -1.21
CA SER A 10 12.98 -14.31 -2.62
C SER A 10 11.84 -13.42 -3.18
N TYR A 11 10.96 -12.82 -2.35
CA TYR A 11 9.76 -12.14 -2.86
C TYR A 11 10.05 -11.12 -3.96
N VAL A 12 11.06 -10.27 -3.77
CA VAL A 12 11.44 -9.26 -4.77
C VAL A 12 11.96 -9.91 -6.06
N SER A 13 12.75 -10.99 -5.96
CA SER A 13 13.24 -11.72 -7.13
C SER A 13 12.12 -12.50 -7.85
N GLU A 14 11.09 -12.93 -7.12
CA GLU A 14 9.93 -13.61 -7.67
C GLU A 14 9.00 -12.68 -8.47
N LEU A 15 9.12 -11.35 -8.27
CA LEU A 15 8.36 -10.37 -9.06
C LEU A 15 8.82 -10.31 -10.53
N ALA A 16 10.06 -10.67 -10.82
CA ALA A 16 10.58 -10.61 -12.17
C ALA A 16 9.78 -11.51 -13.12
N GLY A 17 9.24 -10.90 -14.18
CA GLY A 17 8.39 -11.57 -15.18
C GLY A 17 6.94 -11.82 -14.74
N LYS A 18 6.58 -11.58 -13.48
CA LYS A 18 5.20 -11.68 -13.03
C LYS A 18 4.31 -10.62 -13.67
N LYS A 19 3.10 -11.01 -14.04
CA LYS A 19 2.08 -10.13 -14.62
C LYS A 19 1.19 -9.57 -13.50
N CYS A 20 1.30 -8.29 -13.22
CA CYS A 20 0.55 -7.62 -12.17
C CYS A 20 -0.48 -6.65 -12.74
N LEU A 21 -1.70 -6.66 -12.22
CA LEU A 21 -2.70 -5.63 -12.46
C LEU A 21 -2.65 -4.62 -11.32
N VAL A 22 -2.36 -3.36 -11.62
CA VAL A 22 -2.45 -2.26 -10.67
C VAL A 22 -3.80 -1.57 -10.86
N ILE A 23 -4.67 -1.65 -9.85
CA ILE A 23 -6.03 -1.13 -9.90
C ILE A 23 -6.07 0.26 -9.26
N GLY A 24 -6.34 1.27 -10.09
CA GLY A 24 -6.31 2.69 -9.76
C GLY A 24 -5.07 3.40 -10.29
N ALA A 25 -5.26 4.41 -11.15
CA ALA A 25 -4.19 5.17 -11.82
C ALA A 25 -3.82 6.47 -11.09
N GLY A 26 -4.27 6.65 -9.85
CA GLY A 26 -3.88 7.78 -9.00
C GLY A 26 -2.43 7.69 -8.52
N VAL A 27 -2.04 8.60 -7.63
CA VAL A 27 -0.67 8.69 -7.09
C VAL A 27 -0.17 7.34 -6.57
N THR A 28 -0.98 6.66 -5.76
CA THR A 28 -0.65 5.34 -5.18
C THR A 28 -0.40 4.28 -6.27
N GLY A 29 -1.32 4.18 -7.25
CA GLY A 29 -1.18 3.18 -8.31
C GLY A 29 0.04 3.42 -9.20
N GLN A 30 0.34 4.68 -9.52
CA GLN A 30 1.55 5.04 -10.26
C GLN A 30 2.83 4.68 -9.50
N ALA A 31 2.86 4.90 -8.19
CA ALA A 31 3.99 4.53 -7.35
C ALA A 31 4.19 3.01 -7.30
N VAL A 32 3.10 2.24 -7.18
CA VAL A 32 3.13 0.77 -7.23
C VAL A 32 3.60 0.28 -8.60
N ASP A 33 3.07 0.83 -9.70
CA ASP A 33 3.47 0.49 -11.07
C ASP A 33 4.98 0.71 -11.30
N LYS A 34 5.49 1.85 -10.83
CA LYS A 34 6.92 2.16 -10.89
C LYS A 34 7.76 1.18 -10.08
N ALA A 35 7.31 0.82 -8.88
CA ALA A 35 8.00 -0.15 -8.03
C ALA A 35 8.04 -1.54 -8.66
N LEU A 36 6.91 -2.02 -9.17
CA LEU A 36 6.81 -3.30 -9.86
C LEU A 36 7.77 -3.38 -11.05
N LYS A 37 7.80 -2.34 -11.90
CA LYS A 37 8.71 -2.25 -13.03
C LYS A 37 10.18 -2.23 -12.62
N LYS A 38 10.52 -1.56 -11.51
CA LYS A 38 11.90 -1.58 -10.98
C LYS A 38 12.35 -2.99 -10.60
N PHE A 39 11.43 -3.85 -10.14
CA PHE A 39 11.70 -5.24 -9.80
C PHE A 39 11.46 -6.22 -10.96
N GLY A 40 11.30 -5.72 -12.19
CA GLY A 40 11.18 -6.54 -13.40
C GLY A 40 9.81 -7.18 -13.62
N ALA A 41 8.78 -6.79 -12.89
CA ALA A 41 7.41 -7.24 -13.14
C ALA A 41 6.82 -6.58 -14.40
N ILE A 42 5.90 -7.28 -15.04
CA ILE A 42 5.08 -6.77 -16.14
C ILE A 42 3.80 -6.21 -15.51
N SER A 43 3.74 -4.91 -15.31
CA SER A 43 2.57 -4.27 -14.69
C SER A 43 1.69 -3.59 -15.71
N HIS A 44 0.37 -3.73 -15.51
CA HIS A 44 -0.68 -3.06 -16.26
C HIS A 44 -1.47 -2.16 -15.31
N LEU A 45 -1.54 -0.87 -15.65
CA LEU A 45 -2.27 0.11 -14.86
C LEU A 45 -3.71 0.18 -15.37
N PHE A 46 -4.68 -0.14 -14.52
CA PHE A 46 -6.10 -0.14 -14.84
C PHE A 46 -6.83 0.96 -14.04
N ASP A 47 -7.68 1.70 -14.72
CA ASP A 47 -8.64 2.63 -14.10
C ASP A 47 -9.87 2.76 -14.99
N GLU A 48 -11.02 3.12 -14.41
CA GLU A 48 -12.23 3.41 -15.15
C GLU A 48 -12.13 4.71 -15.96
N LYS A 49 -11.24 5.61 -15.54
CA LYS A 49 -10.90 6.84 -16.26
C LYS A 49 -9.67 6.62 -17.10
N THR A 50 -9.84 6.48 -18.40
CA THR A 50 -8.74 6.35 -19.34
C THR A 50 -7.85 7.60 -19.29
N ASN A 51 -6.56 7.38 -19.09
CA ASN A 51 -5.53 8.41 -19.22
C ASN A 51 -4.46 7.91 -20.19
N LEU A 52 -4.43 8.46 -21.40
CA LEU A 52 -3.52 8.05 -22.47
C LEU A 52 -2.05 8.31 -22.13
N GLU A 53 -1.76 9.36 -21.36
CA GLU A 53 -0.38 9.69 -20.94
C GLU A 53 0.19 8.63 -19.99
N LEU A 54 -0.66 8.02 -19.17
CA LEU A 54 -0.28 6.99 -18.20
C LEU A 54 -0.37 5.56 -18.77
N LYS A 55 -0.74 5.37 -20.02
CA LYS A 55 -0.98 4.05 -20.63
C LYS A 55 -1.94 3.19 -19.80
N VAL A 56 -3.00 3.81 -19.28
CA VAL A 56 -4.05 3.12 -18.55
C VAL A 56 -4.82 2.22 -19.50
N ILE A 57 -5.00 0.96 -19.12
CA ILE A 57 -5.81 0.00 -19.88
C ILE A 57 -7.27 0.04 -19.42
N ASP A 58 -8.19 -0.22 -20.30
CA ASP A 58 -9.64 -0.29 -20.09
C ASP A 58 -10.17 -1.73 -20.00
N GLN A 59 -9.32 -2.70 -20.32
CA GLN A 59 -9.64 -4.12 -20.27
C GLN A 59 -8.65 -4.88 -19.42
N ILE A 60 -9.15 -5.82 -18.61
CA ILE A 60 -8.32 -6.69 -17.79
C ILE A 60 -7.60 -7.71 -18.69
N PRO A 61 -6.27 -7.83 -18.62
CA PRO A 61 -5.53 -8.84 -19.35
C PRO A 61 -5.99 -10.26 -18.97
N LYS A 62 -5.93 -11.18 -19.92
CA LYS A 62 -6.35 -12.59 -19.70
C LYS A 62 -5.47 -13.32 -18.67
N GLU A 63 -4.20 -12.93 -18.58
CA GLU A 63 -3.22 -13.59 -17.72
C GLU A 63 -2.70 -12.58 -16.71
N ILE A 64 -3.02 -12.79 -15.44
CA ILE A 64 -2.58 -11.99 -14.30
C ILE A 64 -2.19 -12.94 -13.18
N ASP A 65 -1.00 -12.77 -12.60
CA ASP A 65 -0.53 -13.55 -11.47
C ASP A 65 -1.09 -13.01 -10.15
N PHE A 66 -1.20 -11.69 -10.00
CA PHE A 66 -1.77 -11.01 -8.83
C PHE A 66 -2.19 -9.58 -9.15
N ALA A 67 -2.93 -8.95 -8.25
CA ALA A 67 -3.33 -7.55 -8.40
C ALA A 67 -2.95 -6.74 -7.16
N VAL A 68 -2.56 -5.47 -7.36
CA VAL A 68 -2.39 -4.48 -6.28
C VAL A 68 -3.46 -3.41 -6.44
N VAL A 69 -4.23 -3.19 -5.39
CA VAL A 69 -5.36 -2.26 -5.42
C VAL A 69 -5.04 -0.97 -4.66
N SER A 70 -5.39 0.16 -5.27
CA SER A 70 -5.34 1.47 -4.64
C SER A 70 -6.47 1.62 -3.60
N PRO A 71 -6.26 2.34 -2.49
CA PRO A 71 -7.19 2.39 -1.36
C PRO A 71 -8.61 2.84 -1.70
N GLY A 72 -8.77 3.69 -2.71
CA GLY A 72 -10.09 4.25 -3.10
C GLY A 72 -11.05 3.25 -3.76
N TRP A 73 -10.60 2.05 -4.10
CA TRP A 73 -11.44 1.02 -4.72
C TRP A 73 -12.19 0.22 -3.67
N ARG A 74 -13.47 -0.01 -3.93
CA ARG A 74 -14.34 -0.77 -3.02
C ARG A 74 -14.15 -2.28 -3.24
N ALA A 75 -14.22 -3.06 -2.17
CA ALA A 75 -14.09 -4.53 -2.24
C ALA A 75 -15.24 -5.22 -3.00
N ASP A 76 -16.40 -4.56 -3.10
CA ASP A 76 -17.58 -5.02 -3.84
C ASP A 76 -17.63 -4.53 -5.30
N HIS A 77 -16.59 -3.84 -5.77
CA HIS A 77 -16.51 -3.39 -7.15
C HIS A 77 -16.48 -4.58 -8.12
N PRO A 78 -17.22 -4.54 -9.25
CA PRO A 78 -17.32 -5.67 -10.20
C PRO A 78 -15.95 -6.22 -10.65
N VAL A 79 -14.97 -5.35 -10.90
CA VAL A 79 -13.61 -5.73 -11.27
C VAL A 79 -12.94 -6.54 -10.15
N ILE A 80 -13.06 -6.09 -8.89
CA ILE A 80 -12.51 -6.78 -7.73
C ILE A 80 -13.16 -8.15 -7.54
N LEU A 81 -14.49 -8.21 -7.64
CA LEU A 81 -15.24 -9.47 -7.53
C LEU A 81 -14.87 -10.45 -8.65
N ASN A 82 -14.71 -9.96 -9.88
CA ASN A 82 -14.29 -10.79 -11.00
C ASN A 82 -12.90 -11.41 -10.76
N LEU A 83 -11.92 -10.60 -10.33
CA LEU A 83 -10.57 -11.10 -10.03
C LEU A 83 -10.58 -12.14 -8.90
N LYS A 84 -11.37 -11.91 -7.84
CA LYS A 84 -11.57 -12.89 -6.74
C LYS A 84 -12.17 -14.21 -7.26
N ASN A 85 -13.17 -14.14 -8.13
CA ASN A 85 -13.79 -15.32 -8.73
C ASN A 85 -12.81 -16.11 -9.64
N LEU A 86 -11.84 -15.43 -10.23
CA LEU A 86 -10.75 -16.06 -10.99
C LEU A 86 -9.62 -16.60 -10.10
N GLY A 87 -9.73 -16.45 -8.78
CA GLY A 87 -8.70 -16.89 -7.83
C GLY A 87 -7.44 -16.03 -7.83
N ILE A 88 -7.51 -14.81 -8.37
CA ILE A 88 -6.37 -13.88 -8.40
C ILE A 88 -6.19 -13.26 -7.00
N GLU A 89 -4.98 -13.36 -6.45
CA GLU A 89 -4.61 -12.69 -5.21
C GLU A 89 -4.70 -11.16 -5.39
N ILE A 90 -5.41 -10.48 -4.48
CA ILE A 90 -5.54 -9.02 -4.48
C ILE A 90 -5.01 -8.51 -3.15
N ILE A 91 -4.00 -7.64 -3.20
CA ILE A 91 -3.39 -7.01 -2.02
C ILE A 91 -3.49 -5.49 -2.11
N GLY A 92 -3.57 -4.83 -0.96
CA GLY A 92 -3.49 -3.37 -0.88
C GLY A 92 -2.06 -2.85 -1.07
N GLU A 93 -1.93 -1.57 -1.39
CA GLU A 93 -0.61 -0.92 -1.54
C GLU A 93 0.24 -1.04 -0.27
N VAL A 94 -0.36 -0.90 0.91
CA VAL A 94 0.36 -0.97 2.20
C VAL A 94 0.91 -2.39 2.42
N ASP A 95 0.15 -3.42 2.10
CA ASP A 95 0.58 -4.82 2.18
C ASP A 95 1.68 -5.13 1.14
N PHE A 96 1.54 -4.61 -0.07
CA PHE A 96 2.59 -4.70 -1.09
C PHE A 96 3.88 -4.04 -0.61
N ALA A 97 3.80 -2.81 -0.08
CA ALA A 97 4.94 -2.10 0.48
C ALA A 97 5.58 -2.87 1.66
N TRP A 98 4.76 -3.52 2.51
CA TRP A 98 5.27 -4.37 3.58
C TRP A 98 6.06 -5.56 3.04
N LYS A 99 5.52 -6.29 2.06
CA LYS A 99 6.25 -7.41 1.43
C LYS A 99 7.60 -6.97 0.86
N ILE A 100 7.66 -5.81 0.21
CA ILE A 100 8.91 -5.23 -0.31
C ILE A 100 9.86 -4.85 0.83
N LYS A 101 9.35 -4.14 1.85
CA LYS A 101 10.11 -3.71 3.04
C LYS A 101 10.81 -4.88 3.73
N GLU A 102 10.13 -6.00 3.89
CA GLU A 102 10.71 -7.19 4.54
C GLU A 102 11.96 -7.73 3.81
N VAL A 103 12.12 -7.41 2.52
CA VAL A 103 13.27 -7.81 1.72
C VAL A 103 14.35 -6.74 1.67
N ILE A 104 14.00 -5.49 1.33
CA ILE A 104 14.99 -4.44 1.04
C ILE A 104 15.37 -3.59 2.25
N ALA A 105 14.51 -3.53 3.27
CA ALA A 105 14.70 -2.76 4.49
C ALA A 105 14.17 -3.51 5.73
N PRO A 106 14.63 -4.73 6.03
CA PRO A 106 14.04 -5.60 7.06
C PRO A 106 14.09 -4.99 8.47
N SER A 107 15.09 -4.17 8.76
CA SER A 107 15.22 -3.46 10.04
C SER A 107 14.36 -2.21 10.17
N GLN A 108 13.74 -1.74 9.09
CA GLN A 108 12.88 -0.56 9.11
C GLN A 108 11.64 -0.81 9.97
N LYS A 109 11.36 0.10 10.87
CA LYS A 109 10.26 0.03 11.83
C LYS A 109 9.12 0.94 11.41
N TRP A 110 7.89 0.45 11.53
CA TRP A 110 6.70 1.19 11.19
C TRP A 110 5.89 1.52 12.43
N VAL A 111 5.50 2.79 12.55
CA VAL A 111 4.48 3.25 13.48
C VAL A 111 3.30 3.77 12.67
N ALA A 112 2.08 3.52 13.11
CA ALA A 112 0.90 3.90 12.35
C ALA A 112 -0.06 4.75 13.19
N LEU A 113 -0.76 5.64 12.54
CA LEU A 113 -1.86 6.37 13.15
C LEU A 113 -3.05 6.48 12.19
N THR A 114 -4.23 6.44 12.79
CA THR A 114 -5.49 6.66 12.10
C THR A 114 -6.48 7.43 12.99
N GLY A 115 -7.60 7.78 12.45
CA GLY A 115 -8.68 8.50 13.14
C GLY A 115 -9.49 9.32 12.16
N THR A 116 -10.62 9.83 12.61
CA THR A 116 -11.47 10.70 11.80
C THR A 116 -10.81 12.05 11.56
N ASN A 117 -10.30 12.68 12.62
CA ASN A 117 -9.69 14.01 12.61
C ASN A 117 -8.31 14.00 13.27
N GLY A 118 -7.49 15.01 12.96
CA GLY A 118 -6.19 15.24 13.61
C GLY A 118 -5.04 14.41 13.08
N LYS A 119 -5.26 13.47 12.16
CA LYS A 119 -4.22 12.59 11.58
C LYS A 119 -3.02 13.38 11.06
N THR A 120 -3.26 14.30 10.13
CA THR A 120 -2.20 15.10 9.48
C THR A 120 -1.43 15.96 10.46
N THR A 121 -2.09 16.53 11.46
CA THR A 121 -1.42 17.31 12.51
C THR A 121 -0.52 16.41 13.35
N THR A 122 -1.04 15.27 13.79
CA THR A 122 -0.30 14.34 14.63
C THR A 122 0.90 13.73 13.89
N ILE A 123 0.74 13.35 12.62
CA ILE A 123 1.86 12.78 11.85
C ILE A 123 2.98 13.80 11.65
N LYS A 124 2.64 15.08 11.44
CA LYS A 124 3.64 16.16 11.37
C LYS A 124 4.36 16.41 12.70
N MET A 125 3.67 16.21 13.84
CA MET A 125 4.32 16.24 15.15
C MET A 125 5.32 15.08 15.28
N VAL A 126 4.97 13.86 14.86
CA VAL A 126 5.89 12.72 14.85
C VAL A 126 7.10 12.99 13.98
N GLU A 127 6.90 13.54 12.78
CA GLU A 127 8.00 13.94 11.89
C GLU A 127 8.93 14.98 12.54
N SER A 128 8.37 15.97 13.25
CA SER A 128 9.13 16.95 14.02
C SER A 128 9.94 16.31 15.15
N ILE A 129 9.38 15.29 15.82
CA ILE A 129 10.09 14.51 16.85
C ILE A 129 11.26 13.75 16.22
N PHE A 130 11.05 13.06 15.10
CA PHE A 130 12.13 12.37 14.38
C PHE A 130 13.28 13.33 14.07
N LYS A 131 12.95 14.50 13.50
CA LYS A 131 13.95 15.53 13.18
C LYS A 131 14.70 16.04 14.41
N SER A 132 13.99 16.35 15.50
CA SER A 132 14.59 16.88 16.73
C SER A 132 15.46 15.85 17.43
N ALA A 133 15.05 14.60 17.41
CA ALA A 133 15.78 13.47 18.00
C ALA A 133 16.88 12.92 17.06
N LYS A 134 17.06 13.48 15.86
CA LYS A 134 17.97 12.99 14.83
C LYS A 134 17.72 11.53 14.44
N ILE A 135 16.46 11.10 14.48
CA ILE A 135 16.03 9.79 14.02
C ILE A 135 15.91 9.85 12.48
N ASN A 136 16.54 8.91 11.79
CA ASN A 136 16.41 8.74 10.34
C ASN A 136 15.02 8.14 10.01
N GLY A 137 14.01 8.99 9.95
CA GLY A 137 12.62 8.60 9.73
C GLY A 137 11.81 9.66 9.01
N ALA A 138 10.72 9.25 8.39
CA ALA A 138 9.81 10.12 7.66
C ALA A 138 8.34 9.76 7.92
N ALA A 139 7.46 10.73 7.67
CA ALA A 139 6.02 10.54 7.60
C ALA A 139 5.60 10.20 6.15
N CYS A 140 4.66 9.27 6.00
CA CYS A 140 4.17 8.83 4.69
C CYS A 140 2.74 8.30 4.75
N GLY A 141 2.21 7.87 3.62
CA GLY A 141 0.91 7.22 3.50
C GLY A 141 -0.15 8.13 2.89
N ASN A 142 -1.19 8.45 3.67
CA ASN A 142 -2.27 9.33 3.19
C ASN A 142 -1.82 10.79 2.97
N VAL A 143 -0.67 11.15 3.50
CA VAL A 143 -0.02 12.47 3.38
C VAL A 143 1.44 12.31 3.00
N GLY A 144 1.92 13.18 2.13
CA GLY A 144 3.31 13.13 1.66
C GLY A 144 3.53 12.06 0.59
N GLN A 145 4.63 11.33 0.71
CA GLN A 145 4.94 10.21 -0.19
C GLN A 145 4.04 9.00 0.10
N THR A 146 3.83 8.18 -0.92
CA THR A 146 3.18 6.87 -0.72
C THR A 146 4.04 5.96 0.15
N VAL A 147 3.43 4.94 0.74
CA VAL A 147 4.17 4.00 1.60
C VAL A 147 5.24 3.28 0.79
N ILE A 148 4.91 2.83 -0.43
CA ILE A 148 5.88 2.12 -1.28
C ILE A 148 7.07 3.02 -1.69
N GLU A 149 6.84 4.30 -2.01
CA GLU A 149 7.94 5.23 -2.31
C GLU A 149 8.87 5.44 -1.12
N SER A 150 8.29 5.57 0.09
CA SER A 150 9.06 5.73 1.33
C SER A 150 9.86 4.49 1.69
N VAL A 151 9.33 3.30 1.43
CA VAL A 151 10.06 2.03 1.58
C VAL A 151 11.25 1.95 0.62
N MET A 152 11.06 2.43 -0.61
CA MET A 152 12.08 2.35 -1.67
C MET A 152 13.07 3.52 -1.66
N GLN A 153 13.01 4.40 -0.67
CA GLN A 153 13.94 5.52 -0.54
C GLN A 153 15.37 5.02 -0.27
N GLU A 154 16.35 5.65 -0.91
CA GLU A 154 17.77 5.38 -0.71
C GLU A 154 18.48 6.67 -0.25
N PRO A 155 19.24 6.64 0.88
CA PRO A 155 19.40 5.52 1.79
C PRO A 155 18.10 5.16 2.51
N ALA A 156 17.96 3.89 2.92
CA ALA A 156 16.78 3.41 3.61
C ALA A 156 16.56 4.17 4.93
N LEU A 157 15.30 4.45 5.24
CA LEU A 157 14.91 5.05 6.51
C LEU A 157 14.81 3.97 7.60
N ASP A 158 15.14 4.35 8.84
CA ASP A 158 15.03 3.46 10.01
C ASP A 158 13.59 3.37 10.51
N TYR A 159 12.83 4.47 10.39
CA TYR A 159 11.44 4.57 10.83
C TYR A 159 10.54 5.18 9.76
N LEU A 160 9.37 4.58 9.59
CA LEU A 160 8.25 5.21 8.88
C LEU A 160 7.09 5.44 9.83
N ALA A 161 6.57 6.66 9.82
CA ALA A 161 5.34 7.03 10.50
C ALA A 161 4.22 7.11 9.46
N LEU A 162 3.29 6.14 9.49
CA LEU A 162 2.24 5.99 8.50
C LEU A 162 0.95 6.68 8.96
N GLU A 163 0.49 7.68 8.20
CA GLU A 163 -0.88 8.14 8.28
C GLU A 163 -1.76 7.23 7.43
N LEU A 164 -2.65 6.47 8.05
CA LEU A 164 -3.53 5.53 7.34
C LEU A 164 -4.97 6.03 7.35
N SER A 165 -5.59 6.05 6.17
CA SER A 165 -7.03 6.21 6.02
C SER A 165 -7.76 4.90 6.31
N SER A 166 -9.07 4.97 6.59
CA SER A 166 -9.91 3.78 6.73
C SER A 166 -9.89 2.90 5.46
N PHE A 167 -9.78 3.50 4.29
CA PHE A 167 -9.66 2.78 3.03
C PHE A 167 -8.34 2.00 2.91
N GLN A 168 -7.23 2.58 3.36
CA GLN A 168 -5.94 1.86 3.40
C GLN A 168 -5.96 0.72 4.40
N ILE A 169 -6.55 0.94 5.58
CA ILE A 169 -6.71 -0.10 6.61
C ILE A 169 -7.58 -1.25 6.11
N HIS A 170 -8.65 -0.95 5.36
CA HIS A 170 -9.52 -1.99 4.78
C HIS A 170 -8.77 -2.99 3.89
N TRP A 171 -7.72 -2.53 3.21
CA TRP A 171 -6.88 -3.33 2.31
C TRP A 171 -5.54 -3.76 2.94
N SER A 172 -5.38 -3.64 4.27
CA SER A 172 -4.10 -3.89 4.95
C SER A 172 -4.25 -4.93 6.06
N GLU A 173 -3.58 -6.06 5.92
CA GLU A 173 -3.62 -7.19 6.85
C GLU A 173 -2.22 -7.62 7.32
N LEU A 174 -1.17 -7.36 6.54
CA LEU A 174 0.16 -7.91 6.74
C LEU A 174 1.08 -7.12 7.69
N PRO A 175 1.07 -5.77 7.70
CA PRO A 175 2.07 -5.00 8.42
C PRO A 175 2.06 -5.24 9.93
N LYS A 176 3.26 -5.38 10.49
CA LYS A 176 3.49 -5.40 11.93
C LYS A 176 4.02 -4.05 12.37
N TYR A 177 3.21 -3.34 13.13
CA TYR A 177 3.56 -2.02 13.60
C TYR A 177 4.20 -2.11 14.99
N GLU A 178 5.29 -1.33 15.21
CA GLU A 178 5.88 -1.16 16.57
C GLU A 178 4.88 -0.47 17.51
N SER A 179 4.05 0.43 16.96
CA SER A 179 3.01 1.13 17.71
C SER A 179 1.90 1.59 16.76
N VAL A 180 0.68 1.62 17.28
CA VAL A 180 -0.50 2.13 16.55
C VAL A 180 -1.24 3.13 17.43
N ALA A 181 -1.66 4.26 16.87
CA ALA A 181 -2.50 5.24 17.53
C ALA A 181 -3.84 5.39 16.79
N LEU A 182 -4.93 5.19 17.52
CA LEU A 182 -6.28 5.59 17.10
C LEU A 182 -6.61 6.92 17.79
N LEU A 183 -6.58 8.02 17.04
CA LEU A 183 -6.75 9.36 17.62
C LEU A 183 -8.18 9.63 18.07
N ASN A 184 -9.15 9.28 17.26
CA ASN A 184 -10.57 9.43 17.54
C ASN A 184 -11.40 8.61 16.56
N TRP A 185 -12.63 8.32 16.97
CA TRP A 185 -13.60 7.61 16.16
C TRP A 185 -14.92 8.36 16.19
N SER A 186 -15.52 8.62 15.02
CA SER A 186 -16.88 9.16 14.94
C SER A 186 -17.70 8.35 13.93
N TRP A 187 -18.97 8.12 14.28
CA TRP A 187 -19.94 7.48 13.39
C TRP A 187 -20.17 8.38 12.16
N GLY A 188 -20.03 7.81 10.96
CA GLY A 188 -20.34 8.49 9.71
C GLY A 188 -19.16 8.80 8.78
N CYS A 189 -17.90 8.59 9.22
CA CYS A 189 -16.75 8.81 8.36
C CYS A 189 -16.36 7.61 7.51
N CYS A 190 -16.92 6.44 7.77
CA CYS A 190 -16.71 5.23 6.98
C CYS A 190 -18.03 4.87 6.32
N GLY A 191 -18.19 5.18 5.04
CA GLY A 191 -19.31 4.69 4.23
C GLY A 191 -19.28 3.16 3.98
N PHE A 192 -18.63 2.43 4.88
CA PHE A 192 -18.63 0.97 4.93
C PHE A 192 -19.41 0.54 6.17
N ALA A 193 -20.62 0.02 5.94
CA ALA A 193 -21.26 -0.83 6.91
C ALA A 193 -20.32 -2.01 7.17
N ILE A 194 -19.88 -2.17 8.41
CA ILE A 194 -19.32 -3.44 8.87
C ILE A 194 -20.52 -4.40 8.82
N ALA A 195 -20.57 -5.22 7.78
CA ALA A 195 -21.45 -6.36 7.79
C ALA A 195 -20.94 -7.30 8.91
N GLY A 196 -21.74 -7.42 9.99
CA GLY A 196 -21.53 -8.35 11.07
C GLY A 196 -21.70 -9.79 10.63
#